data_41f3f40bcd294ba94b7897185cf6f7d7
#
_entry.id   41f3f40bcd294ba94b7897185cf6f7d7
#
_cell.length_a   1.000
_cell.length_b   1.000
_cell.length_c   1.000
_cell.angle_alpha   90.00
_cell.angle_beta   90.00
_cell.angle_gamma   90.00
#
_symmetry.space_group_name_H-M   'P 1'
#
loop_
_entity.id
_entity.type
_entity.pdbx_description
1 polymer ?
#
loop_
_entity_poly.entity_id
_entity_poly.type
_entity_poly.pdbx_seq_one_letter_code
_entity_poly.pdbx_strand_id
1 'polypeptide(L)'
;TKDLDWSTIKGIFLMHHGLFTFNDDARTSYETMIELVSEIENFLAEKNILQNNAETTCNPTKEDIQTLAGIRKQVSQLSGKPMLARLDCEPKAAGFAALEGLESFATRGPITPDHTIHTKLKPVILAEDSAKAINSYADDYRDYFARNAKNEKSEKNELTCLDPAPLFAVWKQRGLVSFGQNAKRLQVVGDISRHTIKAIQWGEALGGWQALPEKDLFDVEYWELEQAKLKKSGN
;
A
#
# COMPACT_ATOMS: atom_id res chain seq x y z
N THR A 1 -15.60 -13.39 -22.27
CA THR A 1 -15.36 -12.23 -23.15
C THR A 1 -15.55 -12.51 -24.64
N LYS A 2 -15.55 -13.79 -25.10
CA LYS A 2 -15.70 -14.13 -26.52
C LYS A 2 -17.08 -13.80 -27.09
N ASP A 3 -18.12 -13.76 -26.23
CA ASP A 3 -19.51 -13.56 -26.62
C ASP A 3 -20.02 -12.16 -26.30
N LEU A 4 -19.12 -11.20 -25.98
CA LEU A 4 -19.49 -9.83 -25.68
C LEU A 4 -19.53 -8.97 -26.95
N ASP A 5 -20.59 -8.19 -27.10
CA ASP A 5 -20.63 -7.13 -28.11
C ASP A 5 -19.82 -5.91 -27.63
N TRP A 6 -18.59 -5.84 -28.08
CA TRP A 6 -17.66 -4.78 -27.73
C TRP A 6 -18.10 -3.38 -28.12
N SER A 7 -19.01 -3.26 -29.11
CA SER A 7 -19.55 -1.95 -29.53
C SER A 7 -20.44 -1.30 -28.47
N THR A 8 -20.97 -2.09 -27.54
CA THR A 8 -21.86 -1.62 -26.46
C THR A 8 -21.15 -1.43 -25.12
N ILE A 9 -19.89 -1.89 -25.01
CA ILE A 9 -19.12 -1.86 -23.78
C ILE A 9 -18.36 -0.54 -23.67
N LYS A 10 -18.66 0.24 -22.64
CA LYS A 10 -17.99 1.53 -22.34
C LYS A 10 -16.65 1.37 -21.60
N GLY A 11 -16.47 0.30 -20.85
CA GLY A 11 -15.27 0.06 -20.04
C GLY A 11 -15.26 -1.32 -19.39
N ILE A 12 -14.16 -1.63 -18.71
CA ILE A 12 -13.94 -2.89 -17.99
C ILE A 12 -13.49 -2.55 -16.58
N PHE A 13 -14.14 -3.11 -15.59
CA PHE A 13 -13.69 -3.06 -14.22
C PHE A 13 -12.91 -4.35 -13.90
N LEU A 14 -11.60 -4.22 -13.72
CA LEU A 14 -10.76 -5.32 -13.27
C LEU A 14 -10.70 -5.35 -11.75
N MET A 15 -11.18 -6.45 -11.16
CA MET A 15 -11.13 -6.65 -9.72
C MET A 15 -9.69 -6.53 -9.21
N HIS A 16 -9.50 -5.85 -8.08
CA HIS A 16 -8.21 -5.55 -7.45
C HIS A 16 -7.22 -4.73 -8.30
N HIS A 17 -7.66 -4.15 -9.41
CA HIS A 17 -6.78 -3.35 -10.28
C HIS A 17 -7.37 -1.96 -10.56
N GLY A 18 -8.55 -1.90 -11.14
CA GLY A 18 -9.21 -0.62 -11.44
C GLY A 18 -10.08 -0.63 -12.68
N LEU A 19 -10.49 0.58 -13.09
CA LEU A 19 -11.37 0.83 -14.22
C LEU A 19 -10.55 1.17 -15.46
N PHE A 20 -10.95 0.58 -16.59
CA PHE A 20 -10.42 0.88 -17.93
C PHE A 20 -11.56 1.32 -18.83
N THR A 21 -11.35 2.38 -19.56
CA THR A 21 -12.25 2.83 -20.63
C THR A 21 -11.51 2.83 -21.96
N PHE A 22 -12.23 2.65 -23.03
CA PHE A 22 -11.72 2.63 -24.38
C PHE A 22 -12.74 3.15 -25.37
N ASN A 23 -12.28 3.82 -26.40
CA ASN A 23 -13.06 4.30 -27.54
C ASN A 23 -12.10 4.65 -28.67
N ASP A 24 -12.57 4.67 -29.92
CA ASP A 24 -11.77 5.11 -31.06
C ASP A 24 -11.46 6.61 -30.98
N ASP A 25 -12.32 7.38 -30.29
CA ASP A 25 -12.05 8.78 -29.96
C ASP A 25 -11.53 8.91 -28.52
N ALA A 26 -10.33 9.47 -28.37
CA ALA A 26 -9.66 9.64 -27.08
C ALA A 26 -10.45 10.52 -26.10
N ARG A 27 -11.15 11.55 -26.60
CA ARG A 27 -11.99 12.41 -25.79
C ARG A 27 -13.17 11.65 -25.20
N THR A 28 -13.85 10.87 -26.02
CA THR A 28 -14.98 10.04 -25.60
C THR A 28 -14.54 9.01 -24.54
N SER A 29 -13.37 8.35 -24.73
CA SER A 29 -12.80 7.44 -23.72
C SER A 29 -12.55 8.14 -22.39
N TYR A 30 -11.99 9.35 -22.40
CA TYR A 30 -11.73 10.15 -21.20
C TYR A 30 -13.03 10.59 -20.51
N GLU A 31 -13.99 11.12 -21.27
CA GLU A 31 -15.29 11.55 -20.72
C GLU A 31 -16.04 10.37 -20.10
N THR A 32 -16.01 9.19 -20.73
CA THR A 32 -16.57 7.96 -20.17
C THR A 32 -15.89 7.56 -18.84
N MET A 33 -14.57 7.73 -18.72
CA MET A 33 -13.87 7.49 -17.45
C MET A 33 -14.41 8.40 -16.34
N ILE A 34 -14.55 9.71 -16.63
CA ILE A 34 -15.08 10.67 -15.66
C ILE A 34 -16.53 10.35 -15.28
N GLU A 35 -17.37 9.98 -16.24
CA GLU A 35 -18.76 9.57 -16.00
C GLU A 35 -18.82 8.38 -15.03
N LEU A 36 -18.10 7.29 -15.32
CA LEU A 36 -18.11 6.08 -14.50
C LEU A 36 -17.52 6.30 -13.10
N VAL A 37 -16.46 7.09 -12.99
CA VAL A 37 -15.90 7.46 -11.67
C VAL A 37 -16.91 8.27 -10.88
N SER A 38 -17.62 9.23 -11.52
CA SER A 38 -18.64 10.04 -10.85
C SER A 38 -19.83 9.19 -10.40
N GLU A 39 -20.24 8.18 -11.17
CA GLU A 39 -21.28 7.23 -10.75
C GLU A 39 -20.87 6.46 -9.50
N ILE A 40 -19.60 6.01 -9.43
CA ILE A 40 -19.06 5.32 -8.24
C ILE A 40 -19.01 6.27 -7.04
N GLU A 41 -18.58 7.52 -7.23
CA GLU A 41 -18.53 8.52 -6.15
C GLU A 41 -19.95 8.83 -5.64
N ASN A 42 -20.93 8.98 -6.52
CA ASN A 42 -22.34 9.18 -6.15
C ASN A 42 -22.89 7.99 -5.34
N PHE A 43 -22.62 6.76 -5.77
CA PHE A 43 -22.99 5.57 -5.02
C PHE A 43 -22.36 5.56 -3.60
N LEU A 44 -21.09 5.89 -3.49
CA LEU A 44 -20.40 5.98 -2.19
C LEU A 44 -20.97 7.10 -1.32
N ALA A 45 -21.35 8.24 -1.92
CA ALA A 45 -21.97 9.36 -1.22
C ALA A 45 -23.37 8.98 -0.69
N GLU A 46 -24.21 8.33 -1.50
CA GLU A 46 -25.54 7.83 -1.10
C GLU A 46 -25.45 6.85 0.08
N LYS A 47 -24.38 6.05 0.15
CA LYS A 47 -24.08 5.14 1.27
C LYS A 47 -23.41 5.82 2.46
N ASN A 48 -23.19 7.14 2.42
CA ASN A 48 -22.43 7.90 3.41
C ASN A 48 -20.99 7.39 3.64
N ILE A 49 -20.38 6.72 2.64
CA ILE A 49 -19.06 6.12 2.76
C ILE A 49 -17.95 7.16 2.67
N LEU A 50 -18.12 8.19 1.81
CA LEU A 50 -17.07 9.20 1.57
C LEU A 50 -16.66 9.96 2.84
N GLN A 51 -17.54 10.04 3.84
CA GLN A 51 -17.29 10.70 5.13
C GLN A 51 -16.73 9.74 6.19
N ASN A 52 -16.66 8.45 5.92
CA ASN A 52 -16.20 7.41 6.83
C ASN A 52 -14.66 7.35 6.91
N ASN A 53 -14.02 8.49 7.18
CA ASN A 53 -12.60 8.53 7.49
C ASN A 53 -12.45 9.01 8.93
N ALA A 54 -11.83 8.19 9.77
CA ALA A 54 -11.49 8.59 11.13
C ALA A 54 -10.53 9.78 11.09
N GLU A 55 -10.81 10.79 11.90
CA GLU A 55 -9.95 11.96 12.05
C GLU A 55 -9.70 12.22 13.53
N THR A 56 -8.46 12.51 13.89
CA THR A 56 -8.09 12.96 15.22
C THR A 56 -6.88 13.87 15.18
N THR A 57 -6.67 14.64 16.23
CA THR A 57 -5.49 15.52 16.33
C THR A 57 -4.35 14.77 16.99
N CYS A 58 -3.17 14.81 16.39
CA CYS A 58 -1.93 14.34 16.99
C CYS A 58 -0.87 15.45 16.91
N ASN A 59 -0.28 15.78 18.05
CA ASN A 59 0.83 16.71 18.15
C ASN A 59 2.07 15.93 18.60
N PRO A 60 3.05 15.67 17.73
CA PRO A 60 4.25 14.91 18.08
C PRO A 60 5.04 15.59 19.19
N THR A 61 5.41 14.83 20.19
CA THR A 61 6.25 15.28 21.32
C THR A 61 7.74 15.16 20.96
N LYS A 62 8.61 15.69 21.82
CA LYS A 62 10.06 15.45 21.69
C LYS A 62 10.41 13.97 21.80
N GLU A 63 9.71 13.23 22.64
CA GLU A 63 9.89 11.79 22.81
C GLU A 63 9.47 11.03 21.54
N ASP A 64 8.37 11.41 20.89
CA ASP A 64 7.96 10.84 19.61
C ASP A 64 9.04 11.06 18.54
N ILE A 65 9.65 12.26 18.49
CA ILE A 65 10.74 12.56 17.55
C ILE A 65 11.98 11.69 17.83
N GLN A 66 12.34 11.51 19.10
CA GLN A 66 13.44 10.64 19.49
C GLN A 66 13.17 9.17 19.15
N THR A 67 11.95 8.70 19.41
CA THR A 67 11.50 7.36 19.06
C THR A 67 11.54 7.16 17.55
N LEU A 68 11.06 8.13 16.76
CA LEU A 68 11.12 8.10 15.29
C LEU A 68 12.56 8.00 14.79
N ALA A 69 13.51 8.72 15.43
CA ALA A 69 14.93 8.62 15.09
C ALA A 69 15.49 7.21 15.37
N GLY A 70 15.07 6.58 16.47
CA GLY A 70 15.38 5.18 16.79
C GLY A 70 14.82 4.19 15.76
N ILE A 71 13.53 4.34 15.41
CA ILE A 71 12.85 3.57 14.37
C ILE A 71 13.61 3.69 13.04
N ARG A 72 13.91 4.93 12.61
CA ARG A 72 14.68 5.19 11.39
C ARG A 72 16.04 4.49 11.40
N LYS A 73 16.77 4.56 12.52
CA LYS A 73 18.06 3.90 12.67
C LYS A 73 17.94 2.39 12.46
N GLN A 74 16.94 1.77 13.08
CA GLN A 74 16.71 0.33 12.97
C GLN A 74 16.34 -0.09 11.55
N VAL A 75 15.44 0.64 10.89
CA VAL A 75 15.08 0.40 9.49
C VAL A 75 16.31 0.56 8.59
N SER A 76 17.19 1.55 8.84
CA SER A 76 18.44 1.71 8.09
C SER A 76 19.40 0.55 8.30
N GLN A 77 19.53 0.04 9.52
CA GLN A 77 20.38 -1.12 9.83
C GLN A 77 19.86 -2.38 9.14
N LEU A 78 18.56 -2.60 9.17
CA LEU A 78 17.90 -3.74 8.54
C LEU A 78 18.03 -3.72 7.01
N SER A 79 17.86 -2.55 6.41
CA SER A 79 18.03 -2.33 4.97
C SER A 79 19.49 -2.38 4.49
N GLY A 80 20.44 -2.19 5.40
CA GLY A 80 21.87 -2.02 5.05
C GLY A 80 22.17 -0.70 4.33
N LYS A 81 21.22 0.24 4.28
CA LYS A 81 21.31 1.53 3.58
C LYS A 81 20.82 2.68 4.47
N PRO A 82 21.33 3.90 4.30
CA PRO A 82 20.79 5.06 4.98
C PRO A 82 19.33 5.29 4.57
N MET A 83 18.42 5.31 5.54
CA MET A 83 17.01 5.58 5.32
C MET A 83 16.60 6.90 5.98
N LEU A 84 15.71 7.62 5.34
CA LEU A 84 14.95 8.72 5.92
C LEU A 84 13.63 8.17 6.48
N ALA A 85 13.06 8.87 7.46
CA ALA A 85 11.73 8.58 7.98
C ALA A 85 10.92 9.88 8.09
N ARG A 86 9.63 9.82 7.77
CA ARG A 86 8.70 10.93 7.92
C ARG A 86 7.46 10.45 8.63
N LEU A 87 7.13 11.08 9.76
CA LEU A 87 5.84 10.91 10.43
C LEU A 87 4.82 11.84 9.77
N ASP A 88 3.69 11.27 9.38
CA ASP A 88 2.49 11.96 8.96
C ASP A 88 1.47 11.87 10.09
N CYS A 89 1.22 12.99 10.76
CA CYS A 89 0.23 13.15 11.81
C CYS A 89 -0.93 14.07 11.42
N GLU A 90 -1.18 14.23 10.13
CA GLU A 90 -2.39 14.85 9.64
C GLU A 90 -3.64 14.15 10.21
N PRO A 91 -4.77 14.85 10.39
CA PRO A 91 -5.93 14.33 11.11
C PRO A 91 -6.40 12.94 10.63
N LYS A 92 -6.41 12.69 9.32
CA LYS A 92 -6.80 11.39 8.75
C LYS A 92 -5.80 10.28 9.02
N ALA A 93 -4.50 10.59 8.97
CA ALA A 93 -3.44 9.64 9.28
C ALA A 93 -3.46 9.25 10.76
N ALA A 94 -3.60 10.26 11.64
CA ALA A 94 -3.70 10.04 13.09
C ALA A 94 -5.00 9.31 13.45
N GLY A 95 -6.13 9.67 12.84
CA GLY A 95 -7.41 9.00 13.04
C GLY A 95 -7.37 7.52 12.67
N PHE A 96 -6.80 7.20 11.51
CA PHE A 96 -6.62 5.80 11.11
C PHE A 96 -5.74 5.03 12.10
N ALA A 97 -4.65 5.61 12.55
CA ALA A 97 -3.73 4.99 13.50
C ALA A 97 -4.31 4.81 14.92
N ALA A 98 -5.44 5.47 15.21
CA ALA A 98 -6.18 5.37 16.48
C ALA A 98 -7.33 4.36 16.43
N LEU A 99 -7.64 3.77 15.27
CA LEU A 99 -8.75 2.82 15.13
C LEU A 99 -8.50 1.55 15.96
N GLU A 100 -9.56 1.05 16.58
CA GLU A 100 -9.54 -0.23 17.25
C GLU A 100 -9.48 -1.38 16.24
N GLY A 101 -8.79 -2.46 16.58
CA GLY A 101 -8.67 -3.63 15.70
C GLY A 101 -7.86 -3.37 14.42
N LEU A 102 -7.10 -2.28 14.36
CA LEU A 102 -6.31 -1.83 13.21
C LEU A 102 -5.53 -2.96 12.52
N GLU A 103 -4.94 -3.84 13.29
CA GLU A 103 -4.14 -4.96 12.77
C GLU A 103 -4.94 -5.90 11.87
N SER A 104 -6.23 -6.07 12.15
CA SER A 104 -7.08 -7.02 11.44
C SER A 104 -7.41 -6.59 10.01
N PHE A 105 -7.33 -5.31 9.70
CA PHE A 105 -7.68 -4.78 8.38
C PHE A 105 -6.54 -4.02 7.69
N ALA A 106 -5.61 -3.40 8.43
CA ALA A 106 -4.51 -2.66 7.85
C ALA A 106 -3.41 -3.55 7.25
N THR A 107 -3.36 -4.83 7.65
CA THR A 107 -2.29 -5.77 7.25
C THR A 107 -2.72 -6.84 6.26
N ARG A 108 -3.91 -6.72 5.66
CA ARG A 108 -4.42 -7.73 4.71
C ARG A 108 -3.66 -7.73 3.38
N GLY A 109 -3.05 -6.62 3.00
CA GLY A 109 -2.29 -6.48 1.76
C GLY A 109 -2.37 -5.07 1.17
N PRO A 110 -1.82 -4.83 0.00
CA PRO A 110 -1.97 -3.58 -0.74
C PRO A 110 -3.34 -3.51 -1.41
N ILE A 111 -3.86 -2.30 -1.64
CA ILE A 111 -5.15 -2.11 -2.32
C ILE A 111 -5.08 -2.32 -3.84
N THR A 112 -3.89 -2.24 -4.41
CA THR A 112 -3.61 -2.60 -5.81
C THR A 112 -2.29 -3.36 -5.91
N PRO A 113 -2.11 -4.24 -6.92
CA PRO A 113 -0.86 -4.97 -7.12
C PRO A 113 0.36 -4.03 -7.28
N ASP A 114 0.21 -2.94 -8.01
CA ASP A 114 1.29 -1.96 -8.25
C ASP A 114 1.83 -1.33 -6.96
N HIS A 115 1.01 -1.23 -5.91
CA HIS A 115 1.45 -0.70 -4.62
C HIS A 115 2.51 -1.58 -3.96
N THR A 116 2.53 -2.89 -4.25
CA THR A 116 3.46 -3.86 -3.66
C THR A 116 4.91 -3.44 -3.82
N ILE A 117 5.31 -2.93 -4.99
CA ILE A 117 6.67 -2.46 -5.26
C ILE A 117 7.04 -1.17 -4.52
N HIS A 118 6.04 -0.40 -4.08
CA HIS A 118 6.24 0.89 -3.42
C HIS A 118 6.11 0.81 -1.91
N THR A 119 5.21 -0.04 -1.40
CA THR A 119 4.86 -0.12 0.02
C THR A 119 5.06 -1.51 0.62
N LYS A 120 5.44 -2.49 -0.20
CA LYS A 120 5.41 -3.92 0.10
C LYS A 120 3.98 -4.42 0.38
N LEU A 121 3.86 -5.64 0.90
CA LEU A 121 2.57 -6.29 1.13
C LEU A 121 1.71 -5.57 2.17
N LYS A 122 2.33 -5.09 3.24
CA LYS A 122 1.63 -4.55 4.41
C LYS A 122 2.48 -3.54 5.15
N PRO A 123 1.89 -2.64 5.95
CA PRO A 123 2.64 -1.82 6.91
C PRO A 123 3.19 -2.66 8.06
N VAL A 124 4.24 -2.19 8.70
CA VAL A 124 4.53 -2.58 10.07
C VAL A 124 3.64 -1.79 11.03
N ILE A 125 3.05 -2.45 12.01
CA ILE A 125 2.27 -1.79 13.07
C ILE A 125 3.22 -1.50 14.23
N LEU A 126 3.46 -0.23 14.50
CA LEU A 126 4.31 0.24 15.60
C LEU A 126 3.47 0.55 16.84
N ALA A 127 3.91 0.02 17.96
CA ALA A 127 3.34 0.25 19.28
C ALA A 127 4.51 0.50 20.28
N GLU A 128 4.39 0.05 21.51
CA GLU A 128 5.39 0.27 22.57
C GLU A 128 6.78 -0.29 22.20
N ASP A 129 6.84 -1.53 21.70
CA ASP A 129 8.11 -2.17 21.26
C ASP A 129 8.24 -2.12 19.73
N SER A 130 8.59 -0.95 19.23
CA SER A 130 8.81 -0.74 17.79
C SER A 130 9.96 -1.58 17.25
N ALA A 131 10.98 -1.87 18.08
CA ALA A 131 12.12 -2.67 17.67
C ALA A 131 11.73 -4.11 17.36
N LYS A 132 10.97 -4.73 18.24
CA LYS A 132 10.44 -6.07 18.04
C LYS A 132 9.51 -6.12 16.82
N ALA A 133 8.62 -5.16 16.68
CA ALA A 133 7.69 -5.11 15.54
C ALA A 133 8.43 -5.06 14.20
N ILE A 134 9.47 -4.25 14.05
CA ILE A 134 10.27 -4.12 12.83
C ILE A 134 11.04 -5.41 12.53
N ASN A 135 11.63 -6.05 13.54
CA ASN A 135 12.34 -7.31 13.35
C ASN A 135 11.39 -8.45 12.96
N SER A 136 10.26 -8.57 13.65
CA SER A 136 9.24 -9.56 13.30
C SER A 136 8.70 -9.35 11.88
N TYR A 137 8.48 -8.10 11.46
CA TYR A 137 8.08 -7.78 10.09
C TYR A 137 9.11 -8.29 9.06
N ALA A 138 10.40 -8.09 9.34
CA ALA A 138 11.45 -8.53 8.43
C ALA A 138 11.57 -10.05 8.36
N ASP A 139 11.37 -10.75 9.47
CA ASP A 139 11.36 -12.20 9.52
C ASP A 139 10.13 -12.75 8.77
N ASP A 140 8.94 -12.19 9.00
CA ASP A 140 7.72 -12.50 8.24
C ASP A 140 7.93 -12.34 6.72
N TYR A 141 8.65 -11.27 6.30
CA TYR A 141 8.93 -11.01 4.89
C TYR A 141 9.89 -12.05 4.29
N ARG A 142 10.91 -12.46 5.03
CA ARG A 142 11.81 -13.54 4.61
C ARG A 142 11.09 -14.88 4.50
N ASP A 143 10.21 -15.16 5.45
CA ASP A 143 9.38 -16.38 5.44
C ASP A 143 8.39 -16.37 4.28
N TYR A 144 7.76 -15.23 3.99
CA TYR A 144 6.93 -15.03 2.81
C TYR A 144 7.70 -15.33 1.52
N PHE A 145 8.90 -14.78 1.38
CA PHE A 145 9.77 -15.08 0.25
C PHE A 145 10.08 -16.59 0.16
N ALA A 146 10.53 -17.18 1.28
CA ALA A 146 10.92 -18.59 1.30
C ALA A 146 9.77 -19.56 0.96
N ARG A 147 8.53 -19.22 1.37
CA ARG A 147 7.34 -20.03 1.05
C ARG A 147 7.00 -20.00 -0.44
N ASN A 148 7.03 -18.82 -1.03
CA ASN A 148 6.58 -18.62 -2.40
C ASN A 148 7.67 -18.95 -3.43
N ALA A 149 8.93 -18.63 -3.18
CA ALA A 149 10.05 -18.93 -4.09
C ALA A 149 10.29 -20.42 -4.30
N LYS A 150 9.96 -21.27 -3.31
CA LYS A 150 10.09 -22.74 -3.46
C LYS A 150 9.17 -23.33 -4.53
N ASN A 151 8.04 -22.68 -4.78
CA ASN A 151 7.05 -23.14 -5.75
C ASN A 151 7.36 -22.68 -7.18
N GLU A 152 8.27 -21.72 -7.32
CA GLU A 152 8.72 -21.15 -8.58
C GLU A 152 10.03 -21.81 -9.06
N LYS A 153 9.95 -23.08 -9.43
CA LYS A 153 11.03 -23.72 -10.22
C LYS A 153 10.91 -23.27 -11.68
N SER A 154 11.23 -22.02 -11.95
CA SER A 154 11.60 -21.65 -13.31
C SER A 154 13.08 -21.97 -13.51
N GLU A 155 13.40 -22.78 -14.49
CA GLU A 155 14.73 -23.31 -14.79
C GLU A 155 15.79 -22.22 -15.14
N LYS A 156 15.47 -20.94 -15.03
CA LYS A 156 16.31 -19.86 -15.57
C LYS A 156 16.87 -18.83 -14.59
N ASN A 157 16.25 -18.57 -13.45
CA ASN A 157 16.84 -17.61 -12.49
C ASN A 157 16.43 -17.96 -11.05
N GLU A 158 17.41 -18.13 -10.16
CA GLU A 158 17.14 -18.13 -8.72
C GLU A 158 16.68 -16.74 -8.29
N LEU A 159 15.46 -16.64 -7.77
CA LEU A 159 14.95 -15.41 -7.20
C LEU A 159 15.76 -15.04 -5.95
N THR A 160 16.08 -13.77 -5.81
CA THR A 160 16.75 -13.24 -4.61
C THR A 160 15.76 -12.47 -3.78
N CYS A 161 15.72 -12.75 -2.47
CA CYS A 161 14.88 -12.01 -1.53
C CYS A 161 15.20 -10.51 -1.58
N LEU A 162 14.17 -9.69 -1.78
CA LEU A 162 14.31 -8.24 -1.75
C LEU A 162 14.60 -7.76 -0.32
N ASP A 163 14.99 -6.48 -0.20
CA ASP A 163 15.21 -5.83 1.09
C ASP A 163 14.04 -6.07 2.05
N PRO A 164 14.22 -6.73 3.22
CA PRO A 164 13.12 -7.05 4.13
C PRO A 164 12.65 -5.86 4.97
N ALA A 165 13.33 -4.72 4.91
CA ALA A 165 12.95 -3.55 5.69
C ALA A 165 11.57 -3.00 5.28
N PRO A 166 10.72 -2.54 6.22
CA PRO A 166 9.44 -1.94 5.90
C PRO A 166 9.61 -0.62 5.14
N LEU A 167 8.70 -0.33 4.22
CA LEU A 167 8.65 0.94 3.50
C LEU A 167 7.65 1.92 4.10
N PHE A 168 6.61 1.42 4.81
CA PHE A 168 5.76 2.26 5.63
C PHE A 168 5.27 1.53 6.90
N ALA A 169 4.83 2.32 7.87
CA ALA A 169 4.30 1.86 9.13
C ALA A 169 3.03 2.62 9.50
N VAL A 170 2.17 1.98 10.29
CA VAL A 170 1.15 2.65 11.07
C VAL A 170 1.63 2.68 12.52
N TRP A 171 1.88 3.89 13.02
CA TRP A 171 2.28 4.08 14.42
C TRP A 171 1.04 4.38 15.25
N LYS A 172 0.64 3.40 16.05
CA LYS A 172 -0.58 3.50 16.88
C LYS A 172 -0.65 4.80 17.65
N GLN A 173 -1.81 5.43 17.61
CA GLN A 173 -2.09 6.73 18.28
C GLN A 173 -1.23 7.90 17.79
N ARG A 174 -0.47 7.77 16.70
CA ARG A 174 0.39 8.83 16.17
C ARG A 174 0.09 9.15 14.71
N GLY A 175 0.08 8.16 13.84
CA GLY A 175 -0.13 8.37 12.41
C GLY A 175 0.60 7.38 11.52
N LEU A 176 0.98 7.83 10.32
CA LEU A 176 1.70 7.01 9.36
C LEU A 176 3.19 7.38 9.34
N VAL A 177 4.06 6.39 9.20
CA VAL A 177 5.49 6.61 9.00
C VAL A 177 5.91 6.06 7.65
N SER A 178 6.50 6.91 6.81
CA SER A 178 7.09 6.51 5.54
C SER A 178 8.60 6.39 5.68
N PHE A 179 9.18 5.39 5.01
CA PHE A 179 10.62 5.18 4.92
C PHE A 179 11.08 5.26 3.47
N GLY A 180 12.28 5.81 3.24
CA GLY A 180 12.83 5.92 1.89
C GLY A 180 14.25 6.43 1.90
N GLN A 181 15.03 6.15 0.84
CA GLN A 181 16.42 6.57 0.73
C GLN A 181 16.58 8.07 0.40
N ASN A 182 15.53 8.70 -0.10
CA ASN A 182 15.51 10.12 -0.45
C ASN A 182 14.12 10.74 -0.27
N ALA A 183 14.03 12.06 -0.36
CA ALA A 183 12.79 12.81 -0.16
C ALA A 183 11.69 12.43 -1.17
N LYS A 184 12.06 12.19 -2.43
CA LYS A 184 11.11 11.78 -3.47
C LYS A 184 10.46 10.43 -3.12
N ARG A 185 11.27 9.46 -2.66
CA ARG A 185 10.75 8.14 -2.26
C ARG A 185 9.83 8.25 -1.04
N LEU A 186 10.21 9.07 -0.04
CA LEU A 186 9.34 9.34 1.09
C LEU A 186 7.99 9.92 0.68
N GLN A 187 7.97 10.84 -0.27
CA GLN A 187 6.74 11.43 -0.77
C GLN A 187 5.87 10.37 -1.45
N VAL A 188 6.42 9.60 -2.38
CA VAL A 188 5.68 8.53 -3.09
C VAL A 188 5.06 7.54 -2.10
N VAL A 189 5.85 7.04 -1.14
CA VAL A 189 5.35 6.10 -0.13
C VAL A 189 4.26 6.75 0.71
N GLY A 190 4.43 8.00 1.13
CA GLY A 190 3.44 8.75 1.93
C GLY A 190 2.12 8.96 1.19
N ASP A 191 2.18 9.34 -0.08
CA ASP A 191 0.98 9.58 -0.89
C ASP A 191 0.20 8.26 -1.11
N ILE A 192 0.90 7.17 -1.43
CA ILE A 192 0.29 5.84 -1.54
C ILE A 192 -0.32 5.41 -0.19
N SER A 193 0.39 5.61 0.91
CA SER A 193 -0.11 5.22 2.24
C SER A 193 -1.39 5.98 2.63
N ARG A 194 -1.45 7.30 2.35
CA ARG A 194 -2.68 8.11 2.56
C ARG A 194 -3.84 7.62 1.72
N HIS A 195 -3.58 7.27 0.46
CA HIS A 195 -4.61 6.70 -0.41
C HIS A 195 -5.08 5.34 0.10
N THR A 196 -4.16 4.50 0.53
CA THR A 196 -4.43 3.17 1.06
C THR A 196 -5.33 3.21 2.29
N ILE A 197 -5.03 4.05 3.29
CA ILE A 197 -5.85 4.12 4.52
C ILE A 197 -7.26 4.63 4.26
N LYS A 198 -7.44 5.52 3.27
CA LYS A 198 -8.75 5.98 2.84
C LYS A 198 -9.56 4.85 2.21
N ALA A 199 -8.96 4.12 1.26
CA ALA A 199 -9.63 3.02 0.58
C ALA A 199 -9.97 1.86 1.52
N ILE A 200 -9.08 1.53 2.47
CA ILE A 200 -9.34 0.53 3.51
C ILE A 200 -10.59 0.89 4.33
N GLN A 201 -10.69 2.12 4.84
CA GLN A 201 -11.83 2.56 5.64
C GLN A 201 -13.14 2.51 4.84
N TRP A 202 -13.10 2.88 3.58
CA TRP A 202 -14.26 2.77 2.69
C TRP A 202 -14.66 1.32 2.44
N GLY A 203 -13.68 0.44 2.20
CA GLY A 203 -13.92 -0.99 2.03
C GLY A 203 -14.50 -1.65 3.28
N GLU A 204 -13.98 -1.32 4.47
CA GLU A 204 -14.53 -1.82 5.74
C GLU A 204 -15.98 -1.34 5.96
N ALA A 205 -16.28 -0.09 5.63
CA ALA A 205 -17.63 0.47 5.72
C ALA A 205 -18.62 -0.16 4.72
N LEU A 206 -18.13 -0.72 3.62
CA LEU A 206 -18.92 -1.47 2.65
C LEU A 206 -19.07 -2.96 2.97
N GLY A 207 -18.57 -3.43 4.10
CA GLY A 207 -18.69 -4.82 4.54
C GLY A 207 -17.38 -5.60 4.56
N GLY A 208 -16.26 -4.94 4.38
CA GLY A 208 -14.92 -5.48 4.41
C GLY A 208 -14.22 -5.43 3.06
N TRP A 209 -12.91 -5.15 3.09
CA TRP A 209 -12.09 -5.19 1.89
C TRP A 209 -11.21 -6.45 1.88
N GLN A 210 -10.80 -6.87 0.70
CA GLN A 210 -9.95 -8.04 0.50
C GLN A 210 -8.79 -7.66 -0.42
N ALA A 211 -7.57 -8.05 -0.04
CA ALA A 211 -6.43 -7.99 -0.92
C ALA A 211 -6.39 -9.21 -1.85
N LEU A 212 -5.49 -9.16 -2.84
CA LEU A 212 -5.14 -10.35 -3.62
C LEU A 212 -4.55 -11.45 -2.72
N PRO A 213 -4.67 -12.72 -3.11
CA PRO A 213 -3.97 -13.82 -2.46
C PRO A 213 -2.46 -13.59 -2.41
N GLU A 214 -1.81 -14.09 -1.35
CA GLU A 214 -0.36 -13.93 -1.14
C GLU A 214 0.47 -14.37 -2.36
N LYS A 215 0.07 -15.44 -3.01
CA LYS A 215 0.76 -15.95 -4.21
C LYS A 215 0.73 -14.96 -5.36
N ASP A 216 -0.44 -14.37 -5.64
CA ASP A 216 -0.60 -13.42 -6.74
C ASP A 216 0.19 -12.12 -6.46
N LEU A 217 0.24 -11.69 -5.19
CA LEU A 217 1.07 -10.56 -4.78
C LEU A 217 2.56 -10.87 -4.93
N PHE A 218 2.99 -12.10 -4.62
CA PHE A 218 4.36 -12.54 -4.83
C PHE A 218 4.73 -12.51 -6.31
N ASP A 219 3.86 -13.03 -7.18
CA ASP A 219 4.10 -13.07 -8.62
C ASP A 219 4.28 -11.66 -9.19
N VAL A 220 3.49 -10.69 -8.72
CA VAL A 220 3.64 -9.28 -9.12
C VAL A 220 4.92 -8.67 -8.54
N GLU A 221 5.19 -8.85 -7.24
CA GLU A 221 6.37 -8.26 -6.58
C GLU A 221 7.69 -8.74 -7.20
N TYR A 222 7.76 -10.00 -7.59
CA TYR A 222 8.96 -10.63 -8.15
C TYR A 222 8.96 -10.71 -9.69
N TRP A 223 7.96 -10.13 -10.35
CA TRP A 223 7.92 -10.06 -11.81
C TRP A 223 9.05 -9.16 -12.35
N GLU A 224 9.79 -9.65 -13.34
CA GLU A 224 10.95 -8.94 -13.90
C GLU A 224 10.62 -7.53 -14.40
N LEU A 225 9.44 -7.31 -14.99
CA LEU A 225 9.02 -6.00 -15.47
C LEU A 225 8.74 -5.02 -14.31
N GLU A 226 8.18 -5.49 -13.21
CA GLU A 226 7.97 -4.67 -12.01
C GLU A 226 9.32 -4.33 -11.35
N GLN A 227 10.24 -5.29 -11.25
CA GLN A 227 11.59 -5.05 -10.75
C GLN A 227 12.38 -4.05 -11.63
N ALA A 228 12.13 -4.04 -12.95
CA ALA A 228 12.76 -3.07 -13.86
C ALA A 228 12.30 -1.62 -13.59
N LYS A 229 11.06 -1.39 -13.12
CA LYS A 229 10.57 -0.07 -12.72
C LYS A 229 11.40 0.50 -11.55
N LEU A 230 11.74 -0.32 -10.57
CA LEU A 230 12.56 0.08 -9.43
C LEU A 230 13.98 0.47 -9.84
N LYS A 231 14.60 -0.27 -10.76
CA LYS A 231 15.95 0.04 -11.27
C LYS A 231 16.00 1.37 -12.05
N LYS A 232 14.95 1.70 -12.81
CA LYS A 232 14.85 2.97 -13.55
C LYS A 232 14.60 4.18 -12.66
N SER A 233 14.02 3.99 -11.48
CA SER A 233 13.73 5.08 -10.53
C SER A 233 14.92 5.49 -9.65
N GLY A 234 16.12 4.97 -9.89
CA GLY A 234 17.35 5.41 -9.24
C GLY A 234 17.54 4.85 -7.82
N ASN A 235 17.18 3.61 -7.60
CA ASN A 235 17.53 2.86 -6.41
C ASN A 235 18.86 2.13 -6.57
#